data_e63d027ca9a30a2a72e3455ef70de783
#
_entry.id   e63d027ca9a30a2a72e3455ef70de783
#
_cell.length_a   1.000
_cell.length_b   1.000
_cell.length_c   1.000
_cell.angle_alpha   90.00
_cell.angle_beta   90.00
_cell.angle_gamma   90.00
#
_symmetry.space_group_name_H-M   'P 1'
#
loop_
_entity.id
_entity.type
_entity.pdbx_description
1 polymer ?
#
loop_
_entity_poly.entity_id
_entity_poly.type
_entity_poly.pdbx_seq_one_letter_code
_entity_poly.pdbx_strand_id
1 'polypeptide(L)'
;MQNKFYRQSGVALILTAFILALIATAYLLKSYDQNSLRIEQDKKTYLALNQAKQALIAWSASHLYYPGQMPFPDRNGEPVPNYDGLSDCNSPTSTFSYSLLIGQLPVYGQGNPCTAPQTGIGENYQDAQGNRLWYAVSRNLVHKYESAAIAPIDPIISPSIISNPAQPWLVVRDRNGNVISNRVAAVIIAPGNVLTGQNRAGAAPNANHYLDSFSIGATTYNNANYDIPNEDFVIGQDSRDVTEADVSVTKPYHFNDKLVFITIDELMAAVTNRASGESSKLLSQYRTKNGRFPYAANLGAALNNHVSSGINTKGMLPIDVTDTCSCASASSCSCSFNPILNVVFRRGGGTAWTSSAGSCTRSGADCTCTGAGSCTRTTRTFSCDINGLCAHNVGGTNNTYTYSVPSYADIYSAGAGCIISGTRAVCNNAGTLAIGLKESDWFKTNLWQDYFYYEWSPIANLQSGFKTGINALLISAGDLLNTTEAQPAVTQIRPSNNINDYLDSIENTNNDLIFDAVNKQKSNNHNDQVYIISP
;
A
#
# COMPACT_ATOMS: atom_id res chain seq x y z
N MET A 1 -22.99 33.27 95.00
CA MET A 1 -22.29 33.42 93.74
C MET A 1 -22.87 32.46 92.72
N GLN A 2 -23.67 32.99 91.77
CA GLN A 2 -24.26 32.17 90.69
C GLN A 2 -23.36 32.26 89.48
N ASN A 3 -22.70 31.09 89.12
CA ASN A 3 -21.95 30.96 87.89
C ASN A 3 -22.91 30.83 86.71
N LYS A 4 -22.95 31.85 85.82
CA LYS A 4 -23.63 31.79 84.53
C LYS A 4 -22.74 30.99 83.57
N PHE A 5 -23.07 29.71 83.30
CA PHE A 5 -22.55 28.97 82.21
C PHE A 5 -23.13 29.52 80.87
N TYR A 6 -22.34 30.30 80.16
CA TYR A 6 -22.70 30.69 78.78
C TYR A 6 -22.66 29.44 77.89
N ARG A 7 -23.79 29.12 77.29
CA ARG A 7 -23.86 28.04 76.31
C ARG A 7 -23.07 28.44 75.04
N GLN A 8 -21.90 27.93 74.85
CA GLN A 8 -21.07 28.11 73.63
C GLN A 8 -21.40 27.08 72.55
N SER A 9 -22.53 26.43 72.60
CA SER A 9 -22.92 25.33 71.70
C SER A 9 -23.14 25.75 70.24
N GLY A 10 -23.43 27.02 69.95
CA GLY A 10 -23.63 27.50 68.59
C GLY A 10 -22.32 27.72 67.79
N VAL A 11 -21.27 28.19 68.49
CA VAL A 11 -19.99 28.46 67.83
C VAL A 11 -19.30 27.16 67.44
N ALA A 12 -19.37 26.12 68.27
CA ALA A 12 -18.79 24.80 67.96
C ALA A 12 -19.49 24.18 66.75
N LEU A 13 -20.82 24.30 66.61
CA LEU A 13 -21.56 23.76 65.47
C LEU A 13 -21.21 24.49 64.17
N ILE A 14 -21.04 25.80 64.19
CA ILE A 14 -20.64 26.60 63.04
C ILE A 14 -19.20 26.22 62.61
N LEU A 15 -18.30 26.04 63.59
CA LEU A 15 -16.91 25.69 63.33
C LEU A 15 -16.79 24.26 62.70
N THR A 16 -17.55 23.30 63.22
CA THR A 16 -17.58 21.94 62.67
C THR A 16 -18.20 21.92 61.27
N ALA A 17 -19.26 22.67 61.01
CA ALA A 17 -19.85 22.81 59.69
C ALA A 17 -18.88 23.43 58.68
N PHE A 18 -18.10 24.45 59.10
CA PHE A 18 -17.09 25.08 58.27
C PHE A 18 -15.91 24.14 57.95
N ILE A 19 -15.43 23.37 58.93
CA ILE A 19 -14.39 22.36 58.73
C ILE A 19 -14.88 21.28 57.77
N LEU A 20 -16.10 20.77 57.91
CA LEU A 20 -16.70 19.79 57.01
C LEU A 20 -16.84 20.33 55.60
N ALA A 21 -17.24 21.59 55.44
CA ALA A 21 -17.32 22.25 54.14
C ALA A 21 -15.93 22.37 53.47
N LEU A 22 -14.89 22.74 54.24
CA LEU A 22 -13.50 22.80 53.74
C LEU A 22 -12.98 21.42 53.31
N ILE A 23 -13.23 20.39 54.11
CA ILE A 23 -12.85 19.00 53.78
C ILE A 23 -13.56 18.54 52.51
N ALA A 24 -14.86 18.76 52.40
CA ALA A 24 -15.66 18.45 51.22
C ALA A 24 -15.15 19.19 49.97
N THR A 25 -14.85 20.47 50.11
CA THR A 25 -14.30 21.29 49.00
C THR A 25 -12.92 20.80 48.59
N ALA A 26 -12.05 20.51 49.54
CA ALA A 26 -10.70 19.96 49.25
C ALA A 26 -10.79 18.58 48.56
N TYR A 27 -11.72 17.73 48.98
CA TYR A 27 -11.98 16.45 48.35
C TYR A 27 -12.49 16.60 46.90
N LEU A 28 -13.44 17.53 46.68
CA LEU A 28 -13.98 17.82 45.34
C LEU A 28 -12.89 18.37 44.42
N LEU A 29 -12.08 19.31 44.89
CA LEU A 29 -10.95 19.87 44.12
C LEU A 29 -9.94 18.76 43.74
N LYS A 30 -9.57 17.91 44.70
CA LYS A 30 -8.67 16.80 44.43
C LYS A 30 -9.24 15.79 43.43
N SER A 31 -10.54 15.48 43.53
CA SER A 31 -11.23 14.60 42.58
C SER A 31 -11.33 15.22 41.19
N TYR A 32 -11.56 16.52 41.10
CA TYR A 32 -11.61 17.27 39.84
C TYR A 32 -10.22 17.27 39.17
N ASP A 33 -9.15 17.57 39.91
CA ASP A 33 -7.80 17.59 39.38
C ASP A 33 -7.37 16.20 38.87
N GLN A 34 -7.68 15.12 39.59
CA GLN A 34 -7.36 13.76 39.16
C GLN A 34 -8.08 13.37 37.87
N ASN A 35 -9.36 13.71 37.72
CA ASN A 35 -10.13 13.42 36.52
C ASN A 35 -9.62 14.26 35.33
N SER A 36 -9.25 15.50 35.55
CA SER A 36 -8.68 16.37 34.52
C SER A 36 -7.35 15.83 34.00
N LEU A 37 -6.45 15.45 34.90
CA LEU A 37 -5.15 14.84 34.55
C LEU A 37 -5.33 13.54 33.78
N ARG A 38 -6.30 12.70 34.18
CA ARG A 38 -6.59 11.45 33.48
C ARG A 38 -7.07 11.69 32.05
N ILE A 39 -8.01 12.62 31.86
CA ILE A 39 -8.53 12.99 30.54
C ILE A 39 -7.40 13.48 29.63
N GLU A 40 -6.49 14.29 30.18
CA GLU A 40 -5.34 14.81 29.44
C GLU A 40 -4.35 13.68 29.05
N GLN A 41 -4.06 12.77 29.96
CA GLN A 41 -3.24 11.58 29.68
C GLN A 41 -3.86 10.70 28.59
N ASP A 42 -5.17 10.42 28.69
CA ASP A 42 -5.88 9.63 27.70
C ASP A 42 -5.88 10.32 26.34
N LYS A 43 -6.11 11.62 26.29
CA LYS A 43 -6.02 12.43 25.08
C LYS A 43 -4.63 12.35 24.44
N LYS A 44 -3.56 12.48 25.24
CA LYS A 44 -2.18 12.37 24.77
C LYS A 44 -1.91 10.98 24.19
N THR A 45 -2.34 9.93 24.89
CA THR A 45 -2.17 8.54 24.45
C THR A 45 -2.91 8.27 23.13
N TYR A 46 -4.18 8.67 23.02
CA TYR A 46 -4.94 8.49 21.78
C TYR A 46 -4.39 9.33 20.62
N LEU A 47 -3.83 10.50 20.90
CA LEU A 47 -3.15 11.30 19.87
C LEU A 47 -1.93 10.54 19.32
N ALA A 48 -1.08 10.01 20.19
CA ALA A 48 0.08 9.22 19.78
C ALA A 48 -0.32 7.95 19.01
N LEU A 49 -1.34 7.24 19.47
CA LEU A 49 -1.88 6.06 18.78
C LEU A 49 -2.38 6.40 17.37
N ASN A 50 -3.14 7.48 17.21
CA ASN A 50 -3.66 7.89 15.91
C ASN A 50 -2.57 8.43 14.98
N GLN A 51 -1.58 9.14 15.51
CA GLN A 51 -0.41 9.57 14.73
C GLN A 51 0.38 8.36 14.22
N ALA A 52 0.65 7.38 15.08
CA ALA A 52 1.31 6.13 14.70
C ALA A 52 0.51 5.35 13.64
N LYS A 53 -0.83 5.28 13.79
CA LYS A 53 -1.72 4.68 12.80
C LYS A 53 -1.57 5.33 11.43
N GLN A 54 -1.63 6.67 11.35
CA GLN A 54 -1.50 7.39 10.09
C GLN A 54 -0.09 7.24 9.49
N ALA A 55 0.94 7.27 10.34
CA ALA A 55 2.31 7.06 9.90
C ALA A 55 2.53 5.66 9.31
N LEU A 56 1.98 4.61 9.92
CA LEU A 56 2.05 3.25 9.40
C LEU A 56 1.33 3.10 8.06
N ILE A 57 0.13 3.67 7.91
CA ILE A 57 -0.60 3.67 6.64
C ILE A 57 0.21 4.39 5.56
N ALA A 58 0.74 5.57 5.87
CA ALA A 58 1.55 6.35 4.95
C ALA A 58 2.83 5.61 4.55
N TRP A 59 3.54 5.02 5.53
CA TRP A 59 4.75 4.24 5.31
C TRP A 59 4.47 3.04 4.39
N SER A 60 3.42 2.29 4.68
CA SER A 60 3.01 1.11 3.90
C SER A 60 2.60 1.49 2.47
N ALA A 61 1.76 2.49 2.31
CA ALA A 61 1.34 2.96 0.99
C ALA A 61 2.50 3.53 0.17
N SER A 62 3.47 4.19 0.83
CA SER A 62 4.64 4.78 0.16
C SER A 62 5.79 3.80 -0.07
N HIS A 63 5.67 2.55 0.36
CA HIS A 63 6.75 1.58 0.24
C HIS A 63 7.23 1.43 -1.21
N LEU A 64 8.51 1.69 -1.46
CA LEU A 64 9.03 1.86 -2.82
C LEU A 64 8.84 0.62 -3.70
N TYR A 65 9.08 -0.57 -3.11
CA TYR A 65 9.08 -1.84 -3.84
C TYR A 65 7.83 -2.67 -3.60
N TYR A 66 7.14 -2.48 -2.47
CA TYR A 66 6.00 -3.30 -2.05
C TYR A 66 4.91 -2.47 -1.37
N PRO A 67 4.22 -1.58 -2.10
CA PRO A 67 3.12 -0.80 -1.54
C PRO A 67 2.05 -1.70 -0.93
N GLY A 68 1.65 -1.37 0.29
CA GLY A 68 0.74 -2.19 1.08
C GLY A 68 1.44 -3.14 2.04
N GLN A 69 2.74 -3.41 1.86
CA GLN A 69 3.53 -4.13 2.85
C GLN A 69 3.63 -3.32 4.13
N MET A 70 3.53 -4.01 5.26
CA MET A 70 3.77 -3.45 6.58
C MET A 70 5.10 -3.95 7.15
N PRO A 71 5.78 -3.18 8.02
CA PRO A 71 7.04 -3.61 8.63
C PRO A 71 6.80 -4.75 9.61
N PHE A 72 7.82 -5.57 9.82
CA PHE A 72 7.82 -6.46 10.99
C PHE A 72 7.93 -5.64 12.27
N PRO A 73 7.38 -6.12 13.40
CA PRO A 73 7.59 -5.48 14.69
C PRO A 73 9.06 -5.45 15.10
N ASP A 74 9.42 -4.47 15.92
CA ASP A 74 10.67 -4.41 16.67
C ASP A 74 10.57 -5.36 17.87
N ARG A 75 11.39 -6.39 17.93
CA ARG A 75 11.35 -7.46 18.93
C ARG A 75 12.61 -7.46 19.79
N ASN A 76 12.52 -8.01 20.96
CA ASN A 76 13.66 -8.18 21.83
C ASN A 76 14.44 -9.45 21.51
N GLY A 77 15.74 -9.33 21.27
CA GLY A 77 16.62 -10.48 21.07
C GLY A 77 16.96 -10.82 19.61
N GLU A 78 16.57 -9.98 18.65
CA GLU A 78 16.77 -10.28 17.23
C GLU A 78 17.04 -9.03 16.36
N PRO A 79 18.14 -8.96 15.68
CA PRO A 79 19.42 -9.60 15.92
C PRO A 79 20.20 -8.93 17.07
N VAL A 80 19.66 -7.84 17.60
CA VAL A 80 20.24 -7.04 18.68
C VAL A 80 19.39 -7.21 19.94
N PRO A 81 20.00 -7.49 21.11
CA PRO A 81 19.27 -7.50 22.36
C PRO A 81 18.74 -6.10 22.68
N ASN A 82 17.49 -6.02 23.10
CA ASN A 82 16.70 -4.83 23.39
C ASN A 82 16.15 -4.11 22.15
N TYR A 83 14.89 -3.78 22.22
CA TYR A 83 14.13 -3.04 21.21
C TYR A 83 14.90 -1.82 20.69
N ASP A 84 15.47 -1.93 19.49
CA ASP A 84 16.33 -0.89 18.91
C ASP A 84 15.57 0.10 18.01
N GLY A 85 14.29 -0.17 17.75
CA GLY A 85 13.41 0.64 16.91
C GLY A 85 13.42 0.24 15.44
N LEU A 86 14.16 -0.78 15.05
CA LEU A 86 14.18 -1.34 13.71
C LEU A 86 13.24 -2.53 13.60
N SER A 87 12.78 -2.78 12.40
CA SER A 87 11.96 -3.93 12.04
C SER A 87 12.79 -5.21 12.05
N ASP A 88 12.38 -6.23 12.78
CA ASP A 88 13.09 -7.51 12.89
C ASP A 88 12.60 -8.52 11.87
N CYS A 89 13.18 -8.46 10.68
CA CYS A 89 12.82 -9.32 9.55
C CYS A 89 13.39 -10.74 9.65
N ASN A 90 14.32 -10.98 10.56
CA ASN A 90 14.92 -12.29 10.74
C ASN A 90 14.11 -13.14 11.71
N SER A 91 14.02 -14.44 11.40
CA SER A 91 13.55 -15.40 12.38
C SER A 91 14.74 -16.11 13.01
N PRO A 92 14.78 -16.24 14.35
CA PRO A 92 15.82 -16.98 15.04
C PRO A 92 15.73 -18.50 14.80
N THR A 93 14.60 -18.95 14.25
CA THR A 93 14.30 -20.36 14.00
C THR A 93 13.98 -20.62 12.54
N SER A 94 14.19 -21.84 12.09
CA SER A 94 13.81 -22.27 10.74
C SER A 94 12.29 -22.35 10.52
N THR A 95 11.49 -22.08 11.59
CA THR A 95 10.03 -22.20 11.55
C THR A 95 9.40 -20.84 11.81
N PHE A 96 8.43 -20.45 10.99
CA PHE A 96 7.64 -19.25 11.23
C PHE A 96 6.77 -19.41 12.48
N SER A 97 6.71 -18.37 13.31
CA SER A 97 5.79 -18.26 14.45
C SER A 97 5.06 -16.93 14.40
N TYR A 98 3.79 -16.94 14.75
CA TYR A 98 2.98 -15.72 14.85
C TYR A 98 3.49 -14.76 15.94
N SER A 99 4.20 -15.27 16.95
CA SER A 99 4.89 -14.43 17.95
C SER A 99 5.91 -13.47 17.33
N LEU A 100 6.34 -13.71 16.08
CA LEU A 100 7.21 -12.82 15.33
C LEU A 100 6.47 -11.59 14.77
N LEU A 101 5.14 -11.58 14.83
CA LEU A 101 4.28 -10.52 14.29
C LEU A 101 3.77 -9.57 15.38
N ILE A 102 4.29 -9.67 16.60
CA ILE A 102 4.01 -8.76 17.70
C ILE A 102 5.31 -8.28 18.36
N GLY A 103 5.43 -6.99 18.61
CA GLY A 103 6.59 -6.33 19.23
C GLY A 103 6.33 -4.85 19.42
N GLN A 104 7.37 -4.06 19.61
CA GLN A 104 7.23 -2.62 19.62
C GLN A 104 7.11 -2.06 18.19
N LEU A 105 6.58 -0.85 18.09
CA LEU A 105 6.47 -0.16 16.81
C LEU A 105 7.88 0.17 16.27
N PRO A 106 8.24 -0.29 15.04
CA PRO A 106 9.58 -0.10 14.48
C PRO A 106 9.74 1.33 13.93
N VAL A 107 9.97 2.28 14.81
CA VAL A 107 10.00 3.73 14.51
C VAL A 107 11.09 4.12 13.51
N TYR A 108 12.19 3.37 13.42
CA TYR A 108 13.24 3.58 12.43
C TYR A 108 12.98 2.85 11.11
N GLY A 109 11.88 2.11 11.03
CA GLY A 109 11.47 1.40 9.83
C GLY A 109 12.23 0.11 9.61
N GLN A 110 12.39 -0.25 8.35
CA GLN A 110 12.96 -1.53 7.91
C GLN A 110 14.37 -1.30 7.35
N GLY A 111 15.37 -1.73 8.11
CA GLY A 111 16.78 -1.64 7.73
C GLY A 111 17.35 -2.96 7.22
N ASN A 112 18.67 -3.00 6.95
CA ASN A 112 19.39 -4.24 6.68
C ASN A 112 19.40 -5.11 7.97
N PRO A 113 19.10 -6.44 7.91
CA PRO A 113 19.10 -7.32 6.73
C PRO A 113 17.72 -7.51 6.06
N CYS A 114 16.73 -6.68 6.33
CA CYS A 114 15.43 -6.81 5.69
C CYS A 114 15.49 -6.65 4.17
N THR A 115 14.69 -7.42 3.45
CA THR A 115 14.48 -7.21 2.02
C THR A 115 13.78 -5.88 1.78
N ALA A 116 14.24 -5.13 0.78
CA ALA A 116 13.68 -3.82 0.44
C ALA A 116 13.61 -2.84 1.63
N PRO A 117 14.75 -2.36 2.11
CA PRO A 117 14.79 -1.45 3.23
C PRO A 117 14.05 -0.14 2.93
N GLN A 118 13.28 0.33 3.91
CA GLN A 118 12.61 1.61 3.88
C GLN A 118 12.71 2.28 5.25
N THR A 119 13.23 3.50 5.27
CA THR A 119 13.46 4.23 6.51
C THR A 119 12.18 4.75 7.15
N GLY A 120 12.26 4.95 8.41
CA GLY A 120 11.45 5.64 9.39
C GLY A 120 9.94 5.73 9.21
N ILE A 121 9.23 5.28 10.23
CA ILE A 121 7.77 5.48 10.35
C ILE A 121 7.48 6.90 10.87
N GLY A 122 8.52 7.62 11.32
CA GLY A 122 8.40 8.97 11.81
C GLY A 122 9.02 9.16 13.19
N GLU A 123 8.22 9.56 14.17
CA GLU A 123 8.66 9.87 15.51
C GLU A 123 8.62 8.65 16.43
N ASN A 124 9.30 8.72 17.56
CA ASN A 124 9.20 7.75 18.63
C ASN A 124 7.88 7.99 19.40
N TYR A 125 6.79 7.44 18.90
CA TYR A 125 5.47 7.57 19.49
C TYR A 125 5.41 6.89 20.86
N GLN A 126 5.00 7.63 21.87
CA GLN A 126 4.89 7.16 23.24
C GLN A 126 3.51 7.50 23.83
N ASP A 127 3.05 6.63 24.74
CA ASP A 127 1.86 6.90 25.55
C ASP A 127 2.10 8.05 26.54
N ALA A 128 1.09 8.40 27.32
CA ALA A 128 1.20 9.45 28.31
C ALA A 128 2.17 9.12 29.46
N GLN A 129 2.50 7.86 29.64
CA GLN A 129 3.44 7.33 30.64
C GLN A 129 4.87 7.24 30.11
N GLY A 130 5.08 7.56 28.84
CA GLY A 130 6.39 7.50 28.19
C GLY A 130 6.78 6.13 27.66
N ASN A 131 5.87 5.15 27.63
CA ASN A 131 6.16 3.86 27.04
C ASN A 131 6.04 3.91 25.53
N ARG A 132 6.93 3.22 24.81
CA ARG A 132 6.79 2.99 23.36
C ARG A 132 5.51 2.21 23.06
N LEU A 133 4.92 2.51 21.92
CA LEU A 133 3.74 1.78 21.45
C LEU A 133 4.12 0.38 21.00
N TRP A 134 3.23 -0.56 21.25
CA TRP A 134 3.28 -1.92 20.73
C TRP A 134 2.53 -2.04 19.43
N TYR A 135 2.87 -3.06 18.65
CA TYR A 135 2.38 -3.22 17.30
C TYR A 135 2.24 -4.71 16.97
N ALA A 136 1.09 -5.09 16.47
CA ALA A 136 0.84 -6.40 15.91
C ALA A 136 0.37 -6.26 14.46
N VAL A 137 0.88 -7.09 13.56
CA VAL A 137 0.60 -7.01 12.12
C VAL A 137 0.06 -8.32 11.59
N SER A 138 -0.90 -8.24 10.65
CA SER A 138 -1.39 -9.41 9.95
C SER A 138 -0.30 -10.07 9.10
N ARG A 139 -0.28 -11.40 9.16
CA ARG A 139 0.58 -12.24 8.32
C ARG A 139 0.46 -11.94 6.82
N ASN A 140 -0.70 -11.48 6.39
CA ASN A 140 -0.99 -11.18 5.00
C ASN A 140 -0.21 -9.98 4.44
N LEU A 141 0.43 -9.17 5.28
CA LEU A 141 1.00 -7.88 4.90
C LEU A 141 2.52 -7.77 5.12
N VAL A 142 3.16 -8.84 5.57
CA VAL A 142 4.61 -8.87 5.76
C VAL A 142 5.29 -9.65 4.65
N HIS A 143 6.40 -9.10 4.15
CA HIS A 143 7.18 -9.75 3.11
C HIS A 143 7.98 -10.92 3.71
N LYS A 144 8.30 -11.94 2.89
CA LYS A 144 9.11 -13.08 3.35
C LYS A 144 10.50 -12.66 3.79
N TYR A 145 11.08 -13.51 4.63
CA TYR A 145 12.50 -13.46 4.93
C TYR A 145 13.34 -13.94 3.75
N GLU A 146 14.57 -13.45 3.63
CA GLU A 146 15.51 -13.91 2.60
C GLU A 146 15.93 -15.37 2.77
N SER A 147 15.81 -15.91 3.98
CA SER A 147 16.12 -17.31 4.26
C SER A 147 15.07 -18.24 3.65
N ALA A 148 15.46 -19.02 2.65
CA ALA A 148 14.60 -19.94 1.92
C ALA A 148 13.91 -21.02 2.78
N ALA A 149 14.34 -21.20 4.02
CA ALA A 149 13.77 -22.20 4.94
C ALA A 149 12.46 -21.77 5.57
N ILE A 150 12.12 -20.47 5.51
CA ILE A 150 10.93 -19.91 6.14
C ILE A 150 10.14 -19.18 5.06
N ALA A 151 9.39 -19.95 4.33
CA ALA A 151 8.54 -19.41 3.28
C ALA A 151 7.14 -19.07 3.79
N PRO A 152 6.84 -17.80 4.12
CA PRO A 152 5.58 -17.29 3.69
C PRO A 152 5.69 -16.97 2.20
N ILE A 153 4.71 -17.36 1.47
CA ILE A 153 4.47 -16.87 0.13
C ILE A 153 4.39 -15.34 0.25
N ASP A 154 5.13 -14.61 -0.60
CA ASP A 154 4.98 -13.17 -0.68
C ASP A 154 3.52 -12.85 -0.99
N PRO A 155 2.84 -12.06 -0.18
CA PRO A 155 1.44 -11.78 -0.42
C PRO A 155 1.30 -10.96 -1.72
N ILE A 156 0.28 -11.30 -2.50
CA ILE A 156 -0.18 -10.44 -3.59
C ILE A 156 -1.02 -9.35 -2.97
N ILE A 157 -0.49 -8.13 -2.94
CA ILE A 157 -1.17 -6.97 -2.34
C ILE A 157 -1.89 -6.19 -3.44
N SER A 158 -3.10 -6.64 -3.75
CA SER A 158 -4.04 -6.01 -4.67
C SER A 158 -5.44 -5.98 -4.02
N PRO A 159 -6.43 -5.35 -4.61
CA PRO A 159 -7.77 -5.29 -4.01
C PRO A 159 -8.37 -6.64 -3.60
N SER A 160 -8.02 -7.75 -4.27
CA SER A 160 -8.51 -9.09 -3.90
C SER A 160 -8.06 -9.58 -2.53
N ILE A 161 -6.99 -9.03 -1.97
CA ILE A 161 -6.53 -9.44 -0.63
C ILE A 161 -7.58 -9.18 0.46
N ILE A 162 -8.50 -8.26 0.19
CA ILE A 162 -9.55 -7.84 1.12
C ILE A 162 -10.49 -9.00 1.42
N SER A 163 -11.00 -9.65 0.38
CA SER A 163 -11.95 -10.77 0.48
C SER A 163 -11.30 -12.15 0.40
N ASN A 164 -10.08 -12.24 -0.12
CA ASN A 164 -9.37 -13.50 -0.31
C ASN A 164 -7.95 -13.46 0.29
N PRO A 165 -7.84 -13.25 1.62
CA PRO A 165 -6.56 -13.25 2.30
C PRO A 165 -5.98 -14.68 2.37
N ALA A 166 -4.65 -14.79 2.33
CA ALA A 166 -3.97 -16.07 2.48
C ALA A 166 -4.06 -16.64 3.90
N GLN A 167 -4.27 -15.77 4.89
CA GLN A 167 -4.40 -16.09 6.31
C GLN A 167 -5.56 -15.27 6.92
N PRO A 168 -6.15 -15.70 8.05
CA PRO A 168 -7.14 -14.92 8.77
C PRO A 168 -6.62 -13.50 9.07
N TRP A 169 -7.53 -12.52 9.01
CA TRP A 169 -7.25 -11.17 9.49
C TRP A 169 -7.26 -11.13 11.02
N LEU A 170 -6.57 -10.16 11.60
CA LEU A 170 -6.69 -9.88 13.02
C LEU A 170 -8.13 -9.46 13.36
N VAL A 171 -8.55 -9.78 14.58
CA VAL A 171 -9.88 -9.45 15.11
C VAL A 171 -9.73 -8.51 16.30
N VAL A 172 -10.55 -7.48 16.35
CA VAL A 172 -10.64 -6.59 17.51
C VAL A 172 -12.03 -6.68 18.11
N ARG A 173 -12.07 -6.92 19.42
CA ARG A 173 -13.31 -7.07 20.22
C ARG A 173 -13.46 -5.92 21.21
N ASP A 174 -14.72 -5.64 21.55
CA ASP A 174 -15.05 -4.71 22.64
C ASP A 174 -14.96 -5.43 24.01
N ARG A 175 -15.16 -4.67 25.08
CA ARG A 175 -15.19 -5.15 26.47
C ARG A 175 -16.28 -6.18 26.77
N ASN A 176 -17.25 -6.36 25.89
CA ASN A 176 -18.33 -7.35 26.03
C ASN A 176 -18.08 -8.59 25.18
N GLY A 177 -16.98 -8.64 24.42
CA GLY A 177 -16.64 -9.73 23.51
C GLY A 177 -17.22 -9.59 22.11
N ASN A 178 -17.96 -8.54 21.81
CA ASN A 178 -18.49 -8.33 20.47
C ASN A 178 -17.36 -7.95 19.52
N VAL A 179 -17.41 -8.48 18.30
CA VAL A 179 -16.45 -8.15 17.26
C VAL A 179 -16.69 -6.70 16.80
N ILE A 180 -15.70 -5.83 16.96
CA ILE A 180 -15.68 -4.50 16.39
C ILE A 180 -15.25 -4.58 14.92
N SER A 181 -14.20 -5.36 14.64
CA SER A 181 -13.73 -5.65 13.28
C SER A 181 -13.04 -7.01 13.22
N ASN A 182 -13.29 -7.76 12.18
CA ASN A 182 -12.60 -9.02 11.82
C ASN A 182 -11.79 -8.86 10.51
N ARG A 183 -11.49 -7.63 10.12
CA ARG A 183 -10.76 -7.27 8.90
C ARG A 183 -9.63 -6.30 9.25
N VAL A 184 -8.84 -6.69 10.27
CA VAL A 184 -7.81 -5.82 10.83
C VAL A 184 -6.44 -6.18 10.25
N ALA A 185 -5.81 -5.20 9.63
CA ALA A 185 -4.47 -5.28 9.04
C ALA A 185 -3.37 -5.20 10.10
N ALA A 186 -3.57 -4.32 11.09
CA ALA A 186 -2.64 -4.13 12.20
C ALA A 186 -3.34 -3.53 13.42
N VAL A 187 -2.78 -3.81 14.60
CA VAL A 187 -3.20 -3.25 15.88
C VAL A 187 -2.02 -2.48 16.48
N ILE A 188 -2.29 -1.29 17.02
CA ILE A 188 -1.30 -0.46 17.71
C ILE A 188 -1.80 -0.27 19.14
N ILE A 189 -0.95 -0.58 20.11
CA ILE A 189 -1.33 -0.69 21.53
C ILE A 189 -0.43 0.20 22.39
N ALA A 190 -1.03 0.99 23.25
CA ALA A 190 -0.36 1.74 24.30
C ALA A 190 -0.48 0.96 25.61
N PRO A 191 0.62 0.52 26.20
CA PRO A 191 0.62 -0.40 27.34
C PRO A 191 0.27 0.26 28.68
N GLY A 192 0.16 1.59 28.73
CA GLY A 192 -0.17 2.31 29.96
C GLY A 192 0.82 2.12 31.11
N ASN A 193 0.35 2.27 32.35
CA ASN A 193 1.14 2.05 33.56
C ASN A 193 1.51 0.58 33.75
N VAL A 194 2.64 0.35 34.42
CA VAL A 194 3.05 -1.00 34.84
C VAL A 194 2.02 -1.55 35.83
N LEU A 195 1.47 -2.72 35.54
CA LEU A 195 0.53 -3.42 36.40
C LEU A 195 1.20 -4.50 37.26
N THR A 196 0.48 -4.96 38.29
CA THR A 196 0.98 -6.02 39.18
C THR A 196 1.31 -7.28 38.38
N GLY A 197 2.52 -7.80 38.50
CA GLY A 197 2.99 -8.98 37.77
C GLY A 197 3.77 -8.68 36.49
N GLN A 198 3.73 -7.43 35.99
CA GLN A 198 4.57 -7.01 34.87
C GLN A 198 5.98 -6.61 35.36
N ASN A 199 7.02 -7.01 34.64
CA ASN A 199 8.41 -6.63 34.91
C ASN A 199 9.06 -6.04 33.66
N ARG A 200 8.90 -4.73 33.46
CA ARG A 200 9.47 -3.99 32.32
C ARG A 200 10.95 -3.68 32.48
N ALA A 201 11.52 -3.86 33.67
CA ALA A 201 12.93 -3.64 33.98
C ALA A 201 13.80 -4.91 33.87
N GLY A 202 13.23 -6.03 33.43
CA GLY A 202 13.95 -7.30 33.29
C GLY A 202 14.97 -7.28 32.16
N ALA A 203 15.89 -8.26 32.16
CA ALA A 203 16.95 -8.36 31.16
C ALA A 203 16.43 -8.63 29.72
N ALA A 204 15.24 -9.19 29.59
CA ALA A 204 14.60 -9.49 28.30
C ALA A 204 13.08 -9.35 28.41
N PRO A 205 12.54 -8.13 28.56
CA PRO A 205 11.11 -7.93 28.64
C PRO A 205 10.46 -8.32 27.31
N ASN A 206 9.32 -8.99 27.37
CA ASN A 206 8.52 -9.41 26.22
C ASN A 206 7.11 -8.80 26.29
N ALA A 207 6.25 -9.13 25.33
CA ALA A 207 4.90 -8.59 25.25
C ALA A 207 4.09 -8.75 26.54
N ASN A 208 4.21 -9.90 27.24
CA ASN A 208 3.47 -10.13 28.49
C ASN A 208 3.91 -9.23 29.66
N HIS A 209 5.06 -8.57 29.56
CA HIS A 209 5.51 -7.60 30.58
C HIS A 209 4.95 -6.20 30.31
N TYR A 210 4.28 -5.98 29.18
CA TYR A 210 3.73 -4.70 28.75
C TYR A 210 2.23 -4.73 28.52
N LEU A 211 1.73 -5.79 27.87
CA LEU A 211 0.36 -5.87 27.40
C LEU A 211 -0.48 -6.76 28.31
N ASP A 212 -1.76 -6.50 28.31
CA ASP A 212 -2.69 -6.99 29.32
C ASP A 212 -3.60 -8.08 28.79
N SER A 213 -4.17 -8.83 29.72
CA SER A 213 -5.24 -9.80 29.48
C SER A 213 -6.55 -9.29 30.03
N PHE A 214 -7.65 -9.56 29.33
CA PHE A 214 -9.01 -9.22 29.75
C PHE A 214 -9.95 -10.41 29.65
N SER A 215 -10.64 -10.72 30.75
CA SER A 215 -11.56 -11.87 30.81
C SER A 215 -13.00 -11.42 30.61
N ILE A 216 -13.69 -12.10 29.70
CA ILE A 216 -15.11 -11.91 29.40
C ILE A 216 -15.82 -13.25 29.61
N GLY A 217 -16.55 -13.38 30.69
CA GLY A 217 -17.12 -14.67 31.08
C GLY A 217 -16.04 -15.72 31.37
N ALA A 218 -16.07 -16.80 30.63
CA ALA A 218 -15.08 -17.89 30.73
C ALA A 218 -13.90 -17.74 29.76
N THR A 219 -13.93 -16.75 28.85
CA THR A 219 -12.90 -16.54 27.84
C THR A 219 -11.96 -15.42 28.28
N THR A 220 -10.66 -15.67 28.20
CA THR A 220 -9.62 -14.65 28.44
C THR A 220 -8.95 -14.31 27.12
N TYR A 221 -9.00 -13.04 26.77
CA TYR A 221 -8.26 -12.45 25.64
C TYR A 221 -6.96 -11.86 26.16
N ASN A 222 -5.87 -12.04 25.42
CA ASN A 222 -4.56 -11.56 25.83
C ASN A 222 -3.92 -10.75 24.70
N ASN A 223 -3.83 -9.44 24.88
CA ASN A 223 -3.22 -8.55 23.89
C ASN A 223 -1.72 -8.80 23.67
N ALA A 224 -1.06 -9.54 24.56
CA ALA A 224 0.32 -9.95 24.42
C ALA A 224 0.53 -11.23 23.60
N ASN A 225 -0.55 -11.97 23.34
CA ASN A 225 -0.48 -13.26 22.67
C ASN A 225 -1.09 -13.17 21.27
N TYR A 226 -0.24 -13.34 20.27
CA TYR A 226 -0.68 -13.46 18.89
C TYR A 226 -0.29 -14.83 18.38
N ASP A 227 -1.28 -15.68 18.15
CA ASP A 227 -1.12 -17.05 17.69
C ASP A 227 -2.41 -17.47 16.96
N ILE A 228 -2.36 -18.45 16.05
CA ILE A 228 -3.57 -19.05 15.48
C ILE A 228 -4.00 -20.20 16.42
N PRO A 229 -5.26 -20.23 16.87
CA PRO A 229 -6.41 -19.40 16.47
C PRO A 229 -6.64 -18.12 17.31
N ASN A 230 -5.62 -17.55 17.96
CA ASN A 230 -5.75 -16.40 18.85
C ASN A 230 -5.33 -15.10 18.14
N GLU A 231 -6.04 -14.74 17.07
CA GLU A 231 -5.86 -13.46 16.36
C GLU A 231 -6.63 -12.31 17.01
N ASP A 232 -7.26 -12.55 18.16
CA ASP A 232 -8.17 -11.63 18.83
C ASP A 232 -7.44 -10.68 19.77
N PHE A 233 -7.62 -9.40 19.54
CA PHE A 233 -7.24 -8.32 20.43
C PHE A 233 -8.49 -7.70 21.08
N VAL A 234 -8.37 -7.23 22.32
CA VAL A 234 -9.51 -6.73 23.09
C VAL A 234 -9.31 -5.28 23.54
N ILE A 235 -10.36 -4.49 23.40
CA ILE A 235 -10.52 -3.19 24.07
C ILE A 235 -11.23 -3.48 25.39
N GLY A 236 -10.46 -3.77 26.43
CA GLY A 236 -11.00 -4.08 27.75
C GLY A 236 -11.47 -2.83 28.52
N GLN A 237 -11.95 -3.06 29.72
CA GLN A 237 -12.29 -1.99 30.64
C GLN A 237 -11.04 -1.57 31.43
N ASP A 238 -10.70 -0.29 31.38
CA ASP A 238 -9.58 0.26 32.15
C ASP A 238 -9.82 0.02 33.65
N SER A 239 -8.86 -0.56 34.33
CA SER A 239 -8.93 -0.86 35.76
C SER A 239 -9.20 0.35 36.64
N ARG A 240 -8.90 1.56 36.15
CA ARG A 240 -9.23 2.82 36.81
C ARG A 240 -10.74 3.14 36.81
N ASP A 241 -11.51 2.50 35.94
CA ASP A 241 -12.97 2.69 35.81
C ASP A 241 -13.78 1.64 36.60
N VAL A 242 -13.09 0.67 37.20
CA VAL A 242 -13.74 -0.39 37.97
C VAL A 242 -13.99 0.10 39.38
N THR A 243 -15.24 0.03 39.84
CA THR A 243 -15.59 0.32 41.22
C THR A 243 -15.23 -0.86 42.13
N GLU A 244 -15.00 -0.61 43.42
CA GLU A 244 -14.71 -1.69 44.38
C GLU A 244 -15.80 -2.79 44.41
N ALA A 245 -17.03 -2.43 44.06
CA ALA A 245 -18.14 -3.38 43.96
C ALA A 245 -18.01 -4.39 42.80
N ASP A 246 -17.28 -4.01 41.76
CA ASP A 246 -17.01 -4.84 40.59
C ASP A 246 -15.79 -5.76 40.81
N VAL A 247 -15.09 -5.54 41.92
CA VAL A 247 -13.92 -6.30 42.36
C VAL A 247 -14.35 -7.64 42.91
N SER A 248 -14.61 -8.63 42.06
CA SER A 248 -14.74 -10.01 42.53
C SER A 248 -13.35 -10.67 42.66
N VAL A 249 -13.13 -11.40 43.72
CA VAL A 249 -11.83 -12.05 44.06
C VAL A 249 -11.29 -13.00 42.98
N THR A 250 -12.12 -13.30 41.98
CA THR A 250 -11.80 -14.24 40.89
C THR A 250 -11.42 -13.54 39.58
N LYS A 251 -11.48 -12.20 39.47
CA LYS A 251 -11.07 -11.46 38.30
C LYS A 251 -9.82 -10.66 38.60
N PRO A 252 -8.68 -10.93 38.01
CA PRO A 252 -7.51 -10.13 38.18
C PRO A 252 -7.73 -8.77 37.47
N TYR A 253 -7.74 -7.69 38.24
CA TYR A 253 -7.98 -6.33 37.79
C TYR A 253 -6.71 -5.69 37.31
N HIS A 254 -6.35 -5.99 36.12
CA HIS A 254 -5.11 -5.42 35.64
C HIS A 254 -5.21 -5.25 34.13
N PHE A 255 -6.04 -4.29 33.70
CA PHE A 255 -6.14 -3.92 32.31
C PHE A 255 -6.08 -2.39 32.16
N ASN A 256 -5.11 -1.91 31.39
CA ASN A 256 -5.01 -0.49 31.04
C ASN A 256 -4.52 -0.26 29.62
N ASP A 257 -4.43 -1.31 28.80
CA ASP A 257 -4.12 -1.20 27.40
C ASP A 257 -5.12 -0.32 26.67
N LYS A 258 -4.61 0.58 25.85
CA LYS A 258 -5.41 1.34 24.89
C LYS A 258 -4.93 1.00 23.50
N LEU A 259 -5.86 0.71 22.59
CA LEU A 259 -5.49 0.35 21.24
C LEU A 259 -6.29 1.10 20.19
N VAL A 260 -5.67 1.23 19.03
CA VAL A 260 -6.31 1.57 17.75
C VAL A 260 -5.90 0.51 16.73
N PHE A 261 -6.66 0.40 15.67
CA PHE A 261 -6.36 -0.58 14.64
C PHE A 261 -6.49 0.04 13.24
N ILE A 262 -5.84 -0.60 12.28
CA ILE A 262 -5.91 -0.30 10.86
C ILE A 262 -6.72 -1.43 10.23
N THR A 263 -7.83 -1.11 9.56
CA THR A 263 -8.53 -2.12 8.76
C THR A 263 -7.82 -2.32 7.43
N ILE A 264 -8.02 -3.48 6.81
CA ILE A 264 -7.50 -3.71 5.46
C ILE A 264 -8.12 -2.74 4.46
N ASP A 265 -9.36 -2.35 4.66
CA ASP A 265 -10.06 -1.39 3.81
C ASP A 265 -9.40 0.00 3.85
N GLU A 266 -9.03 0.48 5.06
CA GLU A 266 -8.30 1.76 5.21
C GLU A 266 -6.93 1.70 4.53
N LEU A 267 -6.19 0.61 4.73
CA LEU A 267 -4.87 0.44 4.14
C LEU A 267 -4.96 0.38 2.61
N MET A 268 -5.85 -0.47 2.08
CA MET A 268 -6.01 -0.63 0.64
C MET A 268 -6.54 0.62 -0.05
N ALA A 269 -7.32 1.47 0.63
CA ALA A 269 -7.70 2.77 0.09
C ALA A 269 -6.46 3.65 -0.18
N ALA A 270 -5.50 3.69 0.74
CA ALA A 270 -4.26 4.44 0.57
C ALA A 270 -3.37 3.85 -0.54
N VAL A 271 -3.26 2.52 -0.61
CA VAL A 271 -2.46 1.82 -1.64
C VAL A 271 -3.09 2.00 -3.03
N THR A 272 -4.43 1.90 -3.14
CA THR A 272 -5.16 2.14 -4.38
C THR A 272 -4.97 3.58 -4.89
N ASN A 273 -5.01 4.57 -3.99
CA ASN A 273 -4.73 5.95 -4.34
C ASN A 273 -3.31 6.14 -4.88
N ARG A 274 -2.33 5.45 -4.33
CA ARG A 274 -0.97 5.45 -4.88
C ARG A 274 -0.92 4.78 -6.25
N ALA A 275 -1.48 3.59 -6.40
CA ALA A 275 -1.47 2.86 -7.67
C ALA A 275 -2.13 3.67 -8.80
N SER A 276 -3.29 4.29 -8.51
CA SER A 276 -3.98 5.16 -9.46
C SER A 276 -3.18 6.44 -9.78
N GLY A 277 -2.53 7.03 -8.78
CA GLY A 277 -1.68 8.21 -8.96
C GLY A 277 -0.46 7.90 -9.83
N GLU A 278 0.21 6.78 -9.62
CA GLU A 278 1.32 6.32 -10.45
C GLU A 278 0.85 6.06 -11.88
N SER A 279 -0.23 5.30 -12.06
CA SER A 279 -0.82 5.05 -13.38
C SER A 279 -1.22 6.33 -14.10
N SER A 280 -1.86 7.27 -13.41
CA SER A 280 -2.26 8.56 -13.98
C SER A 280 -1.06 9.39 -14.43
N LYS A 281 0.00 9.41 -13.62
CA LYS A 281 1.27 10.06 -13.97
C LYS A 281 1.86 9.46 -15.25
N LEU A 282 1.89 8.12 -15.32
CA LEU A 282 2.46 7.40 -16.44
C LEU A 282 1.66 7.62 -17.74
N LEU A 283 0.34 7.56 -17.65
CA LEU A 283 -0.55 7.84 -18.78
C LEU A 283 -0.39 9.29 -19.29
N SER A 284 -0.27 10.25 -18.37
CA SER A 284 -0.04 11.66 -18.72
C SER A 284 1.30 11.86 -19.39
N GLN A 285 2.33 11.21 -18.91
CA GLN A 285 3.66 11.23 -19.51
C GLN A 285 3.64 10.61 -20.92
N TYR A 286 2.95 9.48 -21.10
CA TYR A 286 2.78 8.88 -22.43
C TYR A 286 2.10 9.84 -23.39
N ARG A 287 1.00 10.50 -22.97
CA ARG A 287 0.29 11.50 -23.76
C ARG A 287 1.20 12.65 -24.18
N THR A 288 1.96 13.20 -23.25
CA THR A 288 2.89 14.33 -23.52
C THR A 288 3.89 13.97 -24.62
N LYS A 289 4.33 12.72 -24.66
CA LYS A 289 5.33 12.28 -25.64
C LYS A 289 4.76 11.85 -26.97
N ASN A 290 3.61 11.19 -26.95
CA ASN A 290 3.03 10.56 -28.13
C ASN A 290 1.88 11.37 -28.73
N GLY A 291 1.51 12.51 -28.14
CA GLY A 291 0.39 13.35 -28.56
C GLY A 291 -0.99 12.75 -28.30
N ARG A 292 -1.07 11.54 -27.77
CA ARG A 292 -2.29 10.81 -27.41
C ARG A 292 -2.07 9.89 -26.23
N PHE A 293 -3.13 9.44 -25.64
CA PHE A 293 -3.10 8.34 -24.67
C PHE A 293 -2.86 6.97 -25.33
N PRO A 294 -2.33 5.98 -24.62
CA PRO A 294 -2.21 4.60 -25.14
C PRO A 294 -3.60 4.01 -25.39
N TYR A 295 -3.70 3.05 -26.30
CA TYR A 295 -4.95 2.29 -26.45
C TYR A 295 -5.16 1.38 -25.26
N ALA A 296 -6.42 1.21 -24.86
CA ALA A 296 -6.80 0.33 -23.78
C ALA A 296 -6.58 -1.14 -24.17
N ALA A 297 -6.27 -1.97 -23.17
CA ALA A 297 -6.26 -3.41 -23.33
C ALA A 297 -7.68 -3.98 -23.34
N ASN A 298 -7.86 -5.12 -23.99
CA ASN A 298 -9.15 -5.80 -24.03
C ASN A 298 -9.56 -6.30 -22.63
N LEU A 299 -10.87 -6.26 -22.36
CA LEU A 299 -11.42 -7.01 -21.24
C LEU A 299 -11.12 -8.51 -21.43
N GLY A 300 -10.92 -9.23 -20.33
CA GLY A 300 -10.63 -10.66 -20.36
C GLY A 300 -9.24 -11.03 -20.85
N ALA A 301 -8.35 -10.06 -21.04
CA ALA A 301 -6.95 -10.37 -21.27
C ALA A 301 -6.42 -11.26 -20.14
N ALA A 302 -5.51 -12.18 -20.48
CA ALA A 302 -4.91 -13.05 -19.49
C ALA A 302 -4.20 -12.20 -18.41
N LEU A 303 -4.28 -12.63 -17.17
CA LEU A 303 -3.53 -12.04 -16.05
C LEU A 303 -2.07 -11.80 -16.47
N ASN A 304 -1.55 -10.64 -16.15
CA ASN A 304 -0.17 -10.19 -16.47
C ASN A 304 0.10 -9.85 -17.95
N ASN A 305 -0.93 -9.78 -18.80
CA ASN A 305 -0.71 -9.49 -20.22
C ASN A 305 -1.75 -8.52 -20.78
N HIS A 306 -1.97 -7.42 -20.11
CA HIS A 306 -2.80 -6.32 -20.60
C HIS A 306 -2.01 -5.44 -21.57
N VAL A 307 -1.72 -5.96 -22.73
CA VAL A 307 -1.00 -5.23 -23.78
C VAL A 307 -1.98 -4.45 -24.65
N SER A 308 -1.66 -3.21 -24.94
CA SER A 308 -2.46 -2.41 -25.88
C SER A 308 -2.38 -3.01 -27.28
N SER A 309 -3.40 -3.73 -27.66
CA SER A 309 -3.51 -4.32 -29.00
C SER A 309 -4.66 -3.68 -29.78
N GLY A 310 -4.37 -2.81 -30.69
CA GLY A 310 -5.40 -2.25 -31.57
C GLY A 310 -5.78 -0.79 -31.29
N ILE A 311 -7.03 -0.44 -31.48
CA ILE A 311 -7.55 0.94 -31.50
C ILE A 311 -8.55 1.22 -30.38
N ASN A 312 -8.59 0.40 -29.35
CA ASN A 312 -9.60 0.54 -28.29
C ASN A 312 -9.30 1.78 -27.43
N THR A 313 -10.28 2.64 -27.26
CA THR A 313 -10.19 3.80 -26.38
C THR A 313 -10.67 3.50 -24.96
N LYS A 314 -11.23 2.31 -24.74
CA LYS A 314 -11.75 1.84 -23.46
C LYS A 314 -11.48 0.35 -23.24
N GLY A 315 -11.27 -0.03 -22.00
CA GLY A 315 -10.97 -1.40 -21.57
C GLY A 315 -10.13 -1.40 -20.30
N MET A 316 -9.25 -2.38 -20.17
CA MET A 316 -8.32 -2.45 -19.05
C MET A 316 -7.11 -1.54 -19.26
N LEU A 317 -6.47 -1.16 -18.16
CA LEU A 317 -5.25 -0.39 -18.20
C LEU A 317 -4.17 -1.21 -18.94
N PRO A 318 -3.62 -0.68 -20.05
CA PRO A 318 -2.59 -1.40 -20.77
C PRO A 318 -1.27 -1.36 -19.99
N ILE A 319 -0.58 -2.48 -19.94
CA ILE A 319 0.78 -2.61 -19.42
C ILE A 319 1.71 -3.12 -20.52
N ASP A 320 2.99 -2.83 -20.40
CA ASP A 320 4.03 -3.34 -21.30
C ASP A 320 3.60 -3.27 -22.78
N VAL A 321 3.12 -2.10 -23.22
CA VAL A 321 2.81 -1.89 -24.64
C VAL A 321 4.10 -2.10 -25.40
N THR A 322 4.35 -3.31 -25.78
CA THR A 322 5.42 -3.67 -26.70
C THR A 322 4.95 -3.40 -28.09
N ASP A 323 5.26 -2.23 -28.60
CA ASP A 323 5.35 -2.10 -30.03
C ASP A 323 6.62 -2.80 -30.48
N THR A 324 6.43 -3.82 -31.27
CA THR A 324 7.50 -4.58 -31.87
C THR A 324 8.30 -3.67 -32.79
N CYS A 325 9.47 -3.30 -32.34
CA CYS A 325 10.46 -2.68 -33.19
C CYS A 325 11.43 -3.76 -33.65
N SER A 326 11.50 -4.01 -34.93
CA SER A 326 12.46 -4.95 -35.46
C SER A 326 13.36 -4.29 -36.49
N CYS A 327 14.60 -4.27 -36.21
CA CYS A 327 15.65 -3.70 -37.03
C CYS A 327 16.80 -4.67 -37.23
N ALA A 328 17.53 -4.47 -38.29
CA ALA A 328 18.70 -5.25 -38.50
C ALA A 328 19.86 -4.41 -38.96
N SER A 329 20.75 -4.14 -38.15
CA SER A 329 22.09 -3.61 -38.34
C SER A 329 22.34 -2.10 -38.21
N ALA A 330 23.27 -1.67 -37.75
CA ALA A 330 24.13 -1.06 -36.96
C ALA A 330 24.92 0.16 -37.40
N SER A 331 24.70 1.24 -37.03
CA SER A 331 25.51 2.21 -36.32
C SER A 331 24.74 3.39 -35.80
N SER A 332 23.50 3.52 -36.10
CA SER A 332 22.54 4.33 -35.34
C SER A 332 21.14 3.80 -35.59
N CYS A 333 20.36 3.63 -34.54
CA CYS A 333 19.00 3.12 -34.63
C CYS A 333 18.02 4.13 -34.11
N SER A 334 16.96 4.41 -34.85
CA SER A 334 15.84 5.19 -34.34
C SER A 334 14.55 4.40 -34.49
N CYS A 335 13.83 4.19 -33.42
CA CYS A 335 12.55 3.50 -33.43
C CYS A 335 11.39 4.46 -33.27
N SER A 336 10.40 4.30 -34.08
CA SER A 336 9.09 4.87 -33.97
C SER A 336 8.12 3.82 -33.47
N PHE A 337 7.34 4.06 -32.45
CA PHE A 337 6.53 3.09 -31.75
C PHE A 337 5.05 3.44 -31.85
N ASN A 338 4.29 2.46 -32.05
CA ASN A 338 2.95 2.25 -32.45
C ASN A 338 1.85 3.26 -32.34
N PRO A 339 1.05 3.32 -33.27
CA PRO A 339 1.17 3.20 -34.73
C PRO A 339 1.90 4.38 -35.34
N ILE A 340 2.56 5.16 -34.53
CA ILE A 340 3.16 6.45 -34.80
C ILE A 340 4.68 6.41 -34.71
N LEU A 341 5.23 5.31 -34.25
CA LEU A 341 6.65 5.21 -33.97
C LEU A 341 7.35 4.33 -35.01
N ASN A 342 8.28 4.85 -35.79
CA ASN A 342 9.17 4.18 -36.69
C ASN A 342 10.58 4.14 -36.11
N VAL A 343 11.32 3.09 -36.23
CA VAL A 343 12.74 3.09 -35.91
C VAL A 343 13.53 3.45 -37.13
N VAL A 344 14.32 4.49 -37.03
CA VAL A 344 15.21 4.90 -38.08
C VAL A 344 16.64 4.69 -37.61
N PHE A 345 17.38 3.85 -38.30
CA PHE A 345 18.81 3.68 -38.11
C PHE A 345 19.57 4.65 -38.99
N ARG A 346 20.20 5.64 -38.40
CA ARG A 346 21.07 6.57 -39.07
C ARG A 346 22.53 6.25 -38.80
N ARG A 347 23.35 6.38 -39.78
CA ARG A 347 24.77 6.40 -39.59
C ARG A 347 25.36 7.76 -39.99
N GLY A 348 26.22 8.30 -39.15
CA GLY A 348 27.15 9.34 -39.56
C GLY A 348 28.22 8.74 -40.50
N GLY A 349 28.20 9.14 -41.78
CA GLY A 349 29.26 8.88 -42.78
C GLY A 349 29.11 7.63 -43.64
N GLY A 350 28.78 7.76 -44.82
CA GLY A 350 29.46 7.37 -46.06
C GLY A 350 29.07 6.09 -46.75
N THR A 351 28.36 5.09 -46.29
CA THR A 351 27.98 3.93 -47.11
C THR A 351 26.55 3.47 -46.86
N ALA A 352 25.79 3.33 -47.95
CA ALA A 352 24.41 2.89 -47.93
C ALA A 352 24.24 1.44 -47.44
N TRP A 353 23.06 1.11 -46.93
CA TRP A 353 22.63 -0.22 -46.59
C TRP A 353 22.56 -1.10 -47.86
N THR A 354 23.06 -2.31 -47.78
CA THR A 354 23.14 -3.21 -48.94
C THR A 354 21.89 -4.04 -49.14
N SER A 355 21.20 -4.39 -48.04
CA SER A 355 19.95 -5.14 -48.08
C SER A 355 19.03 -4.80 -46.95
N SER A 356 17.74 -5.08 -47.11
CA SER A 356 16.71 -5.03 -46.09
C SER A 356 15.77 -6.20 -46.23
N ALA A 357 15.25 -6.71 -45.10
CA ALA A 357 14.31 -7.83 -45.05
C ALA A 357 13.24 -7.57 -43.98
N GLY A 358 12.08 -8.23 -44.12
CA GLY A 358 10.94 -8.06 -43.23
C GLY A 358 10.32 -6.66 -43.33
N SER A 359 9.91 -6.10 -42.22
CA SER A 359 9.30 -4.75 -42.13
C SER A 359 10.32 -3.62 -42.11
N CYS A 360 11.55 -3.85 -42.53
CA CYS A 360 12.60 -2.83 -42.65
C CYS A 360 12.78 -2.37 -44.09
N THR A 361 12.87 -1.06 -44.30
CA THR A 361 13.15 -0.43 -45.57
C THR A 361 14.40 0.42 -45.48
N ARG A 362 15.23 0.39 -46.55
CA ARG A 362 16.43 1.21 -46.64
C ARG A 362 16.21 2.46 -47.49
N SER A 363 16.74 3.56 -47.04
CA SER A 363 16.75 4.82 -47.80
C SER A 363 18.10 5.50 -47.62
N GLY A 364 19.00 5.32 -48.59
CA GLY A 364 20.34 5.90 -48.54
C GLY A 364 21.15 5.43 -47.33
N ALA A 365 21.48 6.34 -46.44
CA ALA A 365 22.22 6.06 -45.20
C ALA A 365 21.36 5.53 -44.08
N ASP A 366 20.04 5.51 -44.26
CA ASP A 366 19.07 5.15 -43.21
C ASP A 366 18.42 3.78 -43.47
N CYS A 367 18.14 3.06 -42.42
CA CYS A 367 17.25 1.89 -42.40
C CYS A 367 16.09 2.21 -41.47
N THR A 368 14.86 2.11 -41.97
CA THR A 368 13.63 2.29 -41.17
C THR A 368 12.90 1.01 -41.06
N CYS A 369 12.59 0.59 -39.84
CA CYS A 369 11.85 -0.63 -39.55
C CYS A 369 10.52 -0.28 -38.87
N THR A 370 9.44 -0.92 -39.34
CA THR A 370 8.07 -0.79 -38.81
C THR A 370 7.57 -2.11 -38.20
N GLY A 371 8.39 -3.10 -38.10
CA GLY A 371 8.11 -4.44 -37.58
C GLY A 371 9.34 -5.36 -37.70
N ALA A 372 9.17 -6.67 -37.49
CA ALA A 372 10.27 -7.65 -37.52
C ALA A 372 11.04 -7.68 -38.84
N GLY A 373 12.34 -7.51 -38.77
CA GLY A 373 13.13 -7.47 -39.99
C GLY A 373 14.63 -7.22 -39.82
N SER A 374 15.29 -6.95 -40.92
CA SER A 374 16.73 -6.79 -40.96
C SER A 374 17.25 -5.86 -42.07
N CYS A 375 18.29 -5.07 -41.77
CA CYS A 375 19.15 -4.43 -42.78
C CYS A 375 20.57 -4.90 -42.65
N THR A 376 21.25 -5.09 -43.76
CA THR A 376 22.65 -5.60 -43.82
C THR A 376 23.51 -4.61 -44.58
N ARG A 377 24.76 -4.49 -44.14
CA ARG A 377 25.76 -3.65 -44.78
C ARG A 377 27.14 -4.29 -44.62
N THR A 378 27.71 -4.75 -45.69
CA THR A 378 29.01 -5.37 -45.77
C THR A 378 29.23 -6.47 -44.69
N THR A 379 29.98 -6.19 -43.65
CA THR A 379 30.28 -7.17 -42.56
C THR A 379 29.47 -6.88 -41.27
N ARG A 380 28.42 -6.09 -41.36
CA ARG A 380 27.65 -5.68 -40.19
C ARG A 380 26.19 -5.98 -40.39
N THR A 381 25.64 -6.75 -39.47
CA THR A 381 24.21 -7.05 -39.43
C THR A 381 23.61 -6.57 -38.14
N PHE A 382 22.50 -5.96 -38.27
CA PHE A 382 21.67 -5.54 -37.12
C PHE A 382 20.31 -6.21 -37.28
N SER A 383 19.85 -6.90 -36.29
CA SER A 383 18.60 -7.63 -36.36
C SER A 383 17.81 -7.44 -35.05
N CYS A 384 16.54 -7.20 -35.16
CA CYS A 384 15.64 -7.17 -34.02
C CYS A 384 14.58 -8.26 -34.17
N ASP A 385 14.20 -8.87 -33.07
CA ASP A 385 13.11 -9.83 -33.03
C ASP A 385 11.75 -9.13 -32.80
N ILE A 386 10.70 -9.95 -32.77
CA ILE A 386 9.32 -9.48 -32.55
C ILE A 386 9.11 -8.89 -31.16
N ASN A 387 10.02 -9.15 -30.20
CA ASN A 387 9.94 -8.70 -28.81
C ASN A 387 10.77 -7.42 -28.58
N GLY A 388 11.34 -6.83 -29.64
CA GLY A 388 12.16 -5.63 -29.54
C GLY A 388 13.57 -5.87 -29.05
N LEU A 389 14.03 -7.12 -29.01
CA LEU A 389 15.42 -7.44 -28.73
C LEU A 389 16.22 -7.26 -30.02
N CYS A 390 17.13 -6.30 -30.03
CA CYS A 390 17.97 -6.00 -31.18
C CYS A 390 19.42 -6.45 -30.95
N ALA A 391 20.01 -7.12 -31.94
CA ALA A 391 21.39 -7.53 -31.92
C ALA A 391 22.17 -6.82 -33.00
N HIS A 392 23.35 -6.31 -32.66
CA HIS A 392 24.31 -5.70 -33.56
C HIS A 392 25.59 -6.51 -33.63
N ASN A 393 25.87 -7.04 -34.78
CA ASN A 393 27.09 -7.75 -35.03
C ASN A 393 28.11 -6.88 -35.79
N VAL A 394 29.27 -6.70 -35.21
CA VAL A 394 30.42 -6.00 -35.81
C VAL A 394 31.64 -6.89 -35.69
N GLY A 395 32.05 -7.48 -36.81
CA GLY A 395 33.27 -8.26 -36.85
C GLY A 395 33.28 -9.49 -35.91
N GLY A 396 32.13 -10.14 -35.70
CA GLY A 396 31.99 -11.31 -34.83
C GLY A 396 31.57 -11.02 -33.38
N THR A 397 31.53 -9.77 -32.95
CA THR A 397 31.05 -9.40 -31.62
C THR A 397 29.60 -8.97 -31.68
N ASN A 398 28.74 -9.69 -30.93
CA ASN A 398 27.31 -9.33 -30.81
C ASN A 398 27.11 -8.43 -29.60
N ASN A 399 26.62 -7.23 -29.85
CA ASN A 399 26.07 -6.36 -28.83
C ASN A 399 24.54 -6.43 -28.90
N THR A 400 23.89 -6.74 -27.78
CA THR A 400 22.44 -6.94 -27.72
C THR A 400 21.80 -5.70 -27.09
N TYR A 401 20.73 -5.21 -27.71
CA TYR A 401 19.95 -4.07 -27.26
C TYR A 401 18.49 -4.48 -27.14
N THR A 402 17.85 -4.13 -26.06
CA THR A 402 16.42 -4.39 -25.87
C THR A 402 15.63 -3.11 -26.06
N TYR A 403 14.66 -3.15 -26.95
CA TYR A 403 13.66 -2.10 -27.14
C TYR A 403 12.33 -2.67 -26.65
N SER A 404 11.88 -2.24 -25.51
CA SER A 404 10.52 -2.47 -25.06
C SER A 404 9.88 -1.12 -24.78
N VAL A 405 8.66 -0.93 -25.24
CA VAL A 405 7.84 0.22 -24.89
C VAL A 405 6.72 -0.26 -24.03
N PRO A 406 6.87 -0.32 -22.72
CA PRO A 406 5.76 -0.51 -21.83
C PRO A 406 4.76 0.64 -21.97
N SER A 407 3.50 0.37 -21.65
CA SER A 407 2.41 1.32 -21.91
C SER A 407 2.54 2.63 -21.16
N TYR A 408 3.20 2.62 -20.02
CA TYR A 408 3.41 3.81 -19.21
C TYR A 408 4.47 3.50 -18.16
N ALA A 409 5.30 4.34 -17.87
CA ALA A 409 6.22 4.53 -16.78
C ALA A 409 7.39 5.38 -17.15
N ASP A 410 8.40 5.38 -16.34
CA ASP A 410 9.54 6.23 -16.56
C ASP A 410 10.15 6.01 -17.94
N ILE A 411 10.00 7.00 -18.59
CA ILE A 411 10.14 7.13 -19.96
C ILE A 411 11.55 7.55 -20.18
N TYR A 412 12.38 6.69 -20.65
CA TYR A 412 13.69 6.99 -21.15
C TYR A 412 14.82 6.98 -20.13
N SER A 413 15.47 5.89 -20.01
CA SER A 413 16.90 5.93 -19.85
C SER A 413 17.55 5.74 -21.23
N ALA A 414 18.07 6.77 -21.81
CA ALA A 414 19.01 6.60 -22.91
C ALA A 414 20.30 6.03 -22.32
N GLY A 415 20.69 4.83 -22.71
CA GLY A 415 22.02 4.30 -22.42
C GLY A 415 23.10 5.15 -23.09
N ALA A 416 24.36 4.94 -22.71
CA ALA A 416 25.47 5.68 -23.30
C ALA A 416 25.47 5.60 -24.84
N GLY A 417 25.41 6.74 -25.50
CA GLY A 417 25.38 6.84 -26.95
C GLY A 417 24.01 6.94 -27.60
N CYS A 418 22.91 7.00 -26.84
CA CYS A 418 21.57 7.24 -27.35
C CYS A 418 21.06 8.65 -26.99
N ILE A 419 20.37 9.30 -27.91
CA ILE A 419 19.72 10.58 -27.72
C ILE A 419 18.24 10.42 -28.03
N ILE A 420 17.39 10.91 -27.14
CA ILE A 420 15.96 10.90 -27.31
C ILE A 420 15.48 12.33 -27.61
N SER A 421 14.79 12.47 -28.71
CA SER A 421 14.22 13.74 -29.13
C SER A 421 12.77 13.54 -29.57
N GLY A 422 11.83 13.99 -28.74
CA GLY A 422 10.40 13.82 -28.97
C GLY A 422 9.99 12.35 -29.03
N THR A 423 9.38 11.93 -30.12
CA THR A 423 8.97 10.55 -30.39
C THR A 423 10.05 9.68 -31.03
N ARG A 424 11.28 10.16 -31.10
CA ARG A 424 12.41 9.50 -31.76
C ARG A 424 13.54 9.27 -30.78
N ALA A 425 14.15 8.11 -30.90
CA ALA A 425 15.41 7.83 -30.25
C ALA A 425 16.48 7.50 -31.28
N VAL A 426 17.64 8.10 -31.15
CA VAL A 426 18.78 7.91 -32.02
C VAL A 426 19.95 7.40 -31.20
N CYS A 427 20.45 6.20 -31.50
CA CYS A 427 21.61 5.64 -30.85
C CYS A 427 22.80 5.64 -31.80
N ASN A 428 23.92 6.24 -31.37
CA ASN A 428 25.20 6.23 -32.06
C ASN A 428 26.15 5.31 -31.32
N ASN A 429 26.44 4.16 -31.86
CA ASN A 429 27.24 3.09 -31.23
C ASN A 429 26.53 2.31 -30.09
N ALA A 430 27.23 1.31 -29.56
CA ALA A 430 26.78 0.36 -28.57
C ALA A 430 26.14 1.03 -27.33
N GLY A 431 24.86 1.21 -27.35
CA GLY A 431 24.08 1.73 -26.24
C GLY A 431 22.77 0.97 -26.09
N THR A 432 22.29 0.81 -24.87
CA THR A 432 20.97 0.25 -24.61
C THR A 432 19.94 1.34 -24.76
N LEU A 433 19.02 1.21 -25.71
CA LEU A 433 17.89 2.10 -25.82
C LEU A 433 16.72 1.49 -25.06
N ALA A 434 16.42 1.99 -23.90
CA ALA A 434 15.16 1.74 -23.24
C ALA A 434 14.21 2.89 -23.58
N ILE A 435 13.30 2.67 -24.51
CA ILE A 435 12.23 3.61 -24.79
C ILE A 435 11.00 3.04 -24.15
N GLY A 436 10.44 3.70 -23.19
CA GLY A 436 9.16 3.26 -22.76
C GLY A 436 8.73 3.72 -21.40
N LEU A 437 7.48 3.57 -21.22
CA LEU A 437 6.78 3.62 -19.99
C LEU A 437 6.96 2.25 -19.32
N LYS A 438 7.52 2.20 -18.15
CA LYS A 438 7.67 0.93 -17.43
C LYS A 438 6.95 1.08 -16.12
N GLU A 439 5.97 0.23 -15.91
CA GLU A 439 5.40 0.07 -14.58
C GLU A 439 6.48 -0.36 -13.60
N SER A 440 6.32 0.10 -12.36
CA SER A 440 7.08 -0.46 -11.26
C SER A 440 6.85 -1.96 -11.18
N ASP A 441 7.88 -2.73 -10.90
CA ASP A 441 7.78 -4.18 -10.86
C ASP A 441 6.71 -4.65 -9.85
N TRP A 442 6.54 -3.92 -8.74
CA TRP A 442 5.49 -4.20 -7.75
C TRP A 442 4.08 -4.16 -8.31
N PHE A 443 3.81 -3.24 -9.25
CA PHE A 443 2.49 -3.08 -9.87
C PHE A 443 2.10 -4.34 -10.62
N LYS A 444 2.99 -4.87 -11.43
CA LYS A 444 2.76 -6.09 -12.20
C LYS A 444 2.77 -7.33 -11.32
N THR A 445 3.71 -7.43 -10.40
CA THR A 445 3.82 -8.57 -9.49
C THR A 445 2.56 -8.74 -8.63
N ASN A 446 1.93 -7.62 -8.24
CA ASN A 446 0.69 -7.62 -7.48
C ASN A 446 -0.58 -7.56 -8.34
N LEU A 447 -0.46 -7.69 -9.67
CA LEU A 447 -1.58 -7.77 -10.61
C LEU A 447 -2.51 -6.54 -10.58
N TRP A 448 -1.97 -5.36 -10.28
CA TRP A 448 -2.78 -4.13 -10.20
C TRP A 448 -3.46 -3.77 -11.52
N GLN A 449 -2.88 -4.15 -12.67
CA GLN A 449 -3.48 -3.96 -13.98
C GLN A 449 -4.88 -4.60 -14.11
N ASP A 450 -5.15 -5.65 -13.34
CA ASP A 450 -6.42 -6.38 -13.39
C ASP A 450 -7.55 -5.64 -12.65
N TYR A 451 -7.22 -4.55 -11.97
CA TYR A 451 -8.15 -3.76 -11.15
C TYR A 451 -8.37 -2.35 -11.67
N PHE A 452 -7.78 -1.99 -12.82
CA PHE A 452 -7.98 -0.68 -13.40
C PHE A 452 -8.65 -0.77 -14.76
N TYR A 453 -9.89 -0.30 -14.83
CA TYR A 453 -10.53 0.07 -16.08
C TYR A 453 -10.05 1.46 -16.51
N TYR A 454 -9.90 1.65 -17.80
CA TYR A 454 -9.31 2.84 -18.38
C TYR A 454 -10.08 3.26 -19.62
N GLU A 455 -10.42 4.53 -19.71
CA GLU A 455 -11.05 5.10 -20.89
C GLU A 455 -10.49 6.47 -21.22
N TRP A 456 -10.34 6.74 -22.51
CA TRP A 456 -9.90 8.04 -22.99
C TRP A 456 -10.64 8.46 -24.27
N SER A 457 -10.73 9.78 -24.50
CA SER A 457 -11.36 10.35 -25.68
C SER A 457 -10.46 11.39 -26.34
N PRO A 458 -10.26 11.30 -27.66
CA PRO A 458 -9.47 12.31 -28.39
C PRO A 458 -10.16 13.68 -28.45
N ILE A 459 -11.46 13.75 -28.23
CA ILE A 459 -12.28 14.98 -28.34
C ILE A 459 -12.75 15.50 -26.97
N ALA A 460 -12.18 14.98 -25.86
CA ALA A 460 -12.49 15.41 -24.50
C ALA A 460 -14.01 15.44 -24.18
N ASN A 461 -14.70 14.37 -24.48
CA ASN A 461 -16.16 14.27 -24.28
C ASN A 461 -16.58 13.35 -23.12
N LEU A 462 -15.63 12.87 -22.32
CA LEU A 462 -15.95 12.11 -21.12
C LEU A 462 -16.43 13.05 -20.01
N GLN A 463 -17.28 12.53 -19.13
CA GLN A 463 -17.83 13.23 -17.98
C GLN A 463 -17.73 12.37 -16.72
N SER A 464 -17.47 12.97 -15.56
CA SER A 464 -17.53 12.29 -14.26
C SER A 464 -18.26 13.20 -13.26
N GLY A 465 -19.44 12.75 -12.84
CA GLY A 465 -20.36 13.59 -12.07
C GLY A 465 -20.68 14.89 -12.81
N PHE A 466 -20.37 16.04 -12.19
CA PHE A 466 -20.58 17.36 -12.82
C PHE A 466 -19.39 17.86 -13.66
N LYS A 467 -18.30 17.11 -13.71
CA LYS A 467 -17.09 17.51 -14.44
C LYS A 467 -17.15 16.99 -15.87
N THR A 468 -17.11 17.89 -16.82
CA THR A 468 -17.16 17.62 -18.26
C THR A 468 -15.83 17.95 -18.93
N GLY A 469 -15.67 17.58 -20.20
CA GLY A 469 -14.47 17.90 -20.96
C GLY A 469 -13.25 17.03 -20.61
N ILE A 470 -13.49 15.83 -20.08
CA ILE A 470 -12.42 14.92 -19.65
C ILE A 470 -11.86 14.19 -20.86
N ASN A 471 -10.53 14.19 -20.98
CA ASN A 471 -9.82 13.44 -22.02
C ASN A 471 -9.54 11.99 -21.62
N ALA A 472 -9.28 11.71 -20.35
CA ALA A 472 -9.00 10.37 -19.88
C ALA A 472 -9.35 10.19 -18.41
N LEU A 473 -9.85 9.02 -18.07
CA LEU A 473 -10.12 8.61 -16.71
C LEU A 473 -9.65 7.17 -16.46
N LEU A 474 -9.47 6.87 -15.20
CA LEU A 474 -9.12 5.56 -14.67
C LEU A 474 -10.15 5.20 -13.60
N ILE A 475 -10.63 3.98 -13.60
CA ILE A 475 -11.55 3.49 -12.57
C ILE A 475 -10.90 2.31 -11.87
N SER A 476 -10.69 2.41 -10.57
CA SER A 476 -10.30 1.27 -9.76
C SER A 476 -11.54 0.43 -9.49
N ALA A 477 -11.53 -0.79 -9.95
CA ALA A 477 -12.63 -1.75 -9.84
C ALA A 477 -12.82 -2.32 -8.41
N GLY A 478 -11.97 -1.95 -7.46
CA GLY A 478 -12.06 -2.45 -6.09
C GLY A 478 -11.94 -3.97 -5.95
N ASP A 479 -12.44 -4.50 -4.84
CA ASP A 479 -12.55 -5.93 -4.57
C ASP A 479 -13.76 -6.55 -5.28
N LEU A 480 -13.79 -7.88 -5.39
CA LEU A 480 -14.92 -8.60 -5.98
C LEU A 480 -16.18 -8.48 -5.10
N LEU A 481 -17.30 -8.16 -5.69
CA LEU A 481 -18.58 -8.09 -5.01
C LEU A 481 -19.52 -9.23 -5.44
N ASN A 482 -20.34 -9.70 -4.49
CA ASN A 482 -21.38 -10.70 -4.76
C ASN A 482 -22.64 -10.09 -5.37
N THR A 483 -22.86 -8.81 -5.16
CA THR A 483 -23.95 -8.03 -5.75
C THR A 483 -23.45 -6.63 -6.03
N THR A 484 -23.77 -6.08 -7.20
CA THR A 484 -23.42 -4.73 -7.62
C THR A 484 -24.67 -3.92 -7.99
N GLU A 485 -24.53 -2.61 -8.16
CA GLU A 485 -25.63 -1.77 -8.66
C GLU A 485 -26.01 -2.15 -10.09
N ALA A 486 -25.01 -2.49 -10.92
CA ALA A 486 -25.20 -2.86 -12.31
C ALA A 486 -25.77 -4.27 -12.48
N GLN A 487 -25.41 -5.19 -11.59
CA GLN A 487 -25.86 -6.58 -11.63
C GLN A 487 -26.15 -7.12 -10.22
N PRO A 488 -27.30 -6.81 -9.65
CA PRO A 488 -27.73 -7.38 -8.39
C PRO A 488 -27.91 -8.91 -8.51
N ALA A 489 -27.43 -9.63 -7.51
CA ALA A 489 -27.46 -11.10 -7.40
C ALA A 489 -26.49 -11.89 -8.32
N VAL A 490 -25.45 -11.25 -8.83
CA VAL A 490 -24.38 -11.92 -9.60
C VAL A 490 -23.04 -11.68 -8.91
N THR A 491 -22.30 -12.76 -8.64
CA THR A 491 -20.93 -12.66 -8.15
C THR A 491 -20.00 -12.26 -9.30
N GLN A 492 -19.21 -11.22 -9.11
CA GLN A 492 -18.18 -10.82 -10.07
C GLN A 492 -17.10 -11.89 -10.20
N ILE A 493 -16.59 -12.09 -11.40
CA ILE A 493 -15.53 -13.05 -11.74
C ILE A 493 -14.48 -12.32 -12.57
N ARG A 494 -13.22 -12.40 -12.16
CA ARG A 494 -12.08 -11.81 -12.90
C ARG A 494 -10.98 -12.84 -13.12
N PRO A 495 -10.37 -12.93 -14.33
CA PRO A 495 -10.63 -12.11 -15.51
C PRO A 495 -11.93 -12.48 -16.26
N SER A 496 -12.56 -11.50 -16.90
CA SER A 496 -13.82 -11.66 -17.65
C SER A 496 -13.87 -10.73 -18.86
N ASN A 497 -14.64 -11.12 -19.87
CA ASN A 497 -14.96 -10.26 -21.02
C ASN A 497 -16.17 -9.34 -20.76
N ASN A 498 -16.78 -9.44 -19.59
CA ASN A 498 -17.93 -8.66 -19.20
C ASN A 498 -17.50 -7.49 -18.30
N ILE A 499 -17.85 -6.27 -18.70
CA ILE A 499 -17.51 -5.06 -17.94
C ILE A 499 -18.13 -5.05 -16.53
N ASN A 500 -19.29 -5.67 -16.35
CA ASN A 500 -19.97 -5.74 -15.06
C ASN A 500 -19.23 -6.62 -14.02
N ASP A 501 -18.27 -7.41 -14.46
CA ASP A 501 -17.36 -8.13 -13.55
C ASP A 501 -16.24 -7.24 -13.01
N TYR A 502 -16.06 -6.06 -13.59
CA TYR A 502 -15.06 -5.08 -13.16
C TYR A 502 -15.69 -3.87 -12.50
N LEU A 503 -16.77 -3.34 -13.06
CA LEU A 503 -17.40 -2.10 -12.60
C LEU A 503 -18.75 -2.38 -11.95
N ASP A 504 -19.01 -1.70 -10.84
CA ASP A 504 -20.15 -1.95 -9.97
C ASP A 504 -21.36 -1.07 -10.29
N SER A 505 -21.11 0.12 -10.78
CA SER A 505 -22.12 1.14 -10.99
C SER A 505 -22.78 1.00 -12.34
N ILE A 506 -24.09 1.24 -12.40
CA ILE A 506 -24.83 1.35 -13.66
C ILE A 506 -24.23 2.46 -14.52
N GLU A 507 -23.88 3.58 -13.91
CA GLU A 507 -23.30 4.73 -14.60
C GLU A 507 -21.94 4.40 -15.24
N ASN A 508 -21.11 3.61 -14.56
CA ASN A 508 -19.79 3.22 -15.08
C ASN A 508 -19.89 2.14 -16.18
N THR A 509 -21.03 1.45 -16.32
CA THR A 509 -21.20 0.30 -17.24
C THR A 509 -22.11 0.57 -18.42
N ASN A 510 -22.93 1.62 -18.39
CA ASN A 510 -23.99 1.91 -19.39
C ASN A 510 -23.47 2.41 -20.75
N ASN A 511 -22.18 2.76 -20.83
CA ASN A 511 -21.49 3.10 -22.07
C ASN A 511 -21.92 4.42 -22.72
N ASP A 512 -22.38 5.38 -21.93
CA ASP A 512 -22.84 6.70 -22.38
C ASP A 512 -21.81 7.84 -22.25
N LEU A 513 -20.56 7.51 -21.89
CA LEU A 513 -19.43 8.43 -21.65
C LEU A 513 -19.58 9.27 -20.36
N ILE A 514 -20.53 8.95 -19.51
CA ILE A 514 -20.74 9.55 -18.22
C ILE A 514 -20.36 8.52 -17.14
N PHE A 515 -19.64 8.94 -16.16
CA PHE A 515 -19.11 8.09 -15.10
C PHE A 515 -19.46 8.66 -13.73
N ASP A 516 -19.43 7.83 -12.72
CA ASP A 516 -19.62 8.24 -11.35
C ASP A 516 -18.72 9.42 -10.98
N ALA A 517 -19.16 10.19 -9.99
CA ALA A 517 -18.35 11.25 -9.43
C ALA A 517 -17.10 10.67 -8.71
N VAL A 518 -15.98 11.37 -8.79
CA VAL A 518 -14.69 10.99 -8.18
C VAL A 518 -14.81 10.67 -6.68
N ASN A 519 -15.78 11.25 -5.99
CA ASN A 519 -16.00 11.10 -4.55
C ASN A 519 -17.25 10.26 -4.21
N LYS A 520 -17.75 9.44 -5.13
CA LYS A 520 -18.87 8.53 -4.82
C LYS A 520 -18.49 7.63 -3.65
N GLN A 521 -19.36 7.55 -2.67
CA GLN A 521 -19.12 6.78 -1.46
C GLN A 521 -19.22 5.28 -1.73
N LYS A 522 -18.31 4.51 -1.13
CA LYS A 522 -18.37 3.05 -1.16
C LYS A 522 -19.58 2.54 -0.37
N SER A 523 -20.14 1.43 -0.83
CA SER A 523 -21.26 0.72 -0.19
C SER A 523 -21.08 -0.79 -0.35
N ASN A 524 -22.00 -1.59 0.17
CA ASN A 524 -21.94 -3.06 0.05
C ASN A 524 -22.06 -3.57 -1.38
N ASN A 525 -22.58 -2.76 -2.30
CA ASN A 525 -22.78 -3.10 -3.70
C ASN A 525 -22.05 -2.16 -4.67
N HIS A 526 -21.16 -1.31 -4.14
CA HIS A 526 -20.37 -0.35 -4.90
C HIS A 526 -19.02 -0.06 -4.23
N ASN A 527 -17.93 -0.35 -4.93
CA ASN A 527 -16.58 -0.03 -4.46
C ASN A 527 -15.67 0.59 -5.54
N ASP A 528 -16.21 0.86 -6.73
CA ASP A 528 -15.51 1.58 -7.79
C ASP A 528 -15.02 2.95 -7.33
N GLN A 529 -13.85 3.36 -7.80
CA GLN A 529 -13.33 4.70 -7.60
C GLN A 529 -12.84 5.31 -8.90
N VAL A 530 -13.40 6.45 -9.27
CA VAL A 530 -13.06 7.17 -10.50
C VAL A 530 -11.92 8.16 -10.25
N TYR A 531 -10.92 8.16 -11.12
CA TYR A 531 -9.78 9.07 -11.11
C TYR A 531 -9.68 9.78 -12.47
N ILE A 532 -9.66 11.11 -12.47
CA ILE A 532 -9.52 11.89 -13.67
C ILE A 532 -8.03 12.09 -13.95
N ILE A 533 -7.56 11.61 -15.11
CA ILE A 533 -6.16 11.69 -15.51
C ILE A 533 -5.88 13.03 -16.18
N SER A 534 -6.76 13.45 -17.05
CA SER A 534 -6.62 14.70 -17.78
C SER A 534 -7.98 15.30 -18.07
N PRO A 535 -8.21 16.53 -17.57
CA PRO A 535 -9.37 17.31 -17.97
C PRO A 535 -9.29 17.73 -19.42
#